data_d4c0d215dac2f3d42b1cadd409caf362
#
_entry.id   d4c0d215dac2f3d42b1cadd409caf362
#
_cell.length_a   1.000
_cell.length_b   1.000
_cell.length_c   1.000
_cell.angle_alpha   90.00
_cell.angle_beta   90.00
_cell.angle_gamma   90.00
#
_symmetry.space_group_name_H-M   'P 1'
#
loop_
_entity.id
_entity.type
_entity.pdbx_description
1 polymer ?
#
loop_
_entity_poly.entity_id
_entity_poly.type
_entity_poly.pdbx_seq_one_letter_code
_entity_poly.pdbx_strand_id
1 'polypeptide(L)' 'VDAPLLSETARRFNVNNNIISAQMDYAGGVKFGIMLTEMHGTQQDTQAAIAWLQEHHVKVEVLGYV' A
#
# COMPACT_ATOMS: atom_id res chain seq x y z
N VAL A 1 -6.32 -0.70 6.56
CA VAL A 1 -6.08 -0.26 5.19
C VAL A 1 -7.22 -0.73 4.31
N ASP A 2 -7.81 0.18 3.60
CA ASP A 2 -8.91 -0.13 2.70
C ASP A 2 -8.39 -0.44 1.30
N ALA A 3 -9.04 -1.39 0.64
CA ALA A 3 -8.75 -1.68 -0.76
C ALA A 3 -8.86 -0.43 -1.65
N PRO A 4 -9.80 0.51 -1.43
CA PRO A 4 -9.85 1.74 -2.21
C PRO A 4 -8.57 2.58 -2.21
N LEU A 5 -7.78 2.55 -1.14
CA LEU A 5 -6.53 3.31 -1.11
C LEU A 5 -5.51 2.76 -2.10
N LEU A 6 -5.39 1.43 -2.22
CA LEU A 6 -4.51 0.83 -3.21
C LEU A 6 -5.01 1.08 -4.63
N SER A 7 -6.31 0.99 -4.85
CA SER A 7 -6.90 1.30 -6.16
C SER A 7 -6.64 2.75 -6.56
N GLU A 8 -6.68 3.67 -5.61
CA GLU A 8 -6.37 5.06 -5.86
C GLU A 8 -4.92 5.26 -6.29
N THR A 9 -3.97 4.55 -5.67
CA THR A 9 -2.57 4.67 -6.10
C THR A 9 -2.39 4.25 -7.55
N ALA A 10 -3.09 3.20 -7.97
CA ALA A 10 -3.02 2.74 -9.35
C ALA A 10 -3.55 3.79 -10.33
N ARG A 11 -4.60 4.51 -9.95
CA ARG A 11 -5.18 5.55 -10.80
C ARG A 11 -4.36 6.83 -10.81
N ARG A 12 -3.79 7.21 -9.66
CA ARG A 12 -3.10 8.50 -9.52
C ARG A 12 -1.66 8.47 -9.99
N PHE A 13 -0.98 7.33 -9.83
CA PHE A 13 0.48 7.27 -9.99
C PHE A 13 0.94 6.27 -11.04
N ASN A 14 0.03 5.69 -11.78
CA ASN A 14 0.36 4.71 -12.83
C ASN A 14 1.21 3.55 -12.28
N VAL A 15 0.82 3.04 -11.13
CA VAL A 15 1.45 1.86 -10.53
C VAL A 15 0.48 0.70 -10.54
N ASN A 16 1.02 -0.51 -10.54
CA ASN A 16 0.26 -1.75 -10.49
C ASN A 16 0.57 -2.46 -9.18
N ASN A 17 -0.47 -2.86 -8.48
CA ASN A 17 -0.33 -3.54 -7.20
C ASN A 17 -0.77 -4.99 -7.33
N ASN A 18 0.13 -5.91 -6.97
CA ASN A 18 -0.20 -7.32 -6.86
C ASN A 18 -0.24 -7.69 -5.38
N ILE A 19 -1.43 -8.02 -4.88
CA ILE A 19 -1.59 -8.38 -3.48
C ILE A 19 -1.16 -9.82 -3.28
N ILE A 20 -0.11 -10.02 -2.50
CA ILE A 20 0.42 -11.34 -2.20
C ILE A 20 -0.26 -11.93 -0.98
N SER A 21 -0.50 -11.12 0.03
CA SER A 21 -1.08 -11.55 1.30
C SER A 21 -1.83 -10.39 1.93
N ALA A 22 -2.95 -10.68 2.53
CA ALA A 22 -3.73 -9.69 3.29
C ALA A 22 -4.23 -10.35 4.56
N GLN A 23 -4.13 -9.62 5.67
CA GLN A 23 -4.50 -10.13 6.98
C GLN A 23 -5.14 -9.01 7.77
N MET A 24 -6.26 -9.34 8.44
CA MET A 24 -6.94 -8.43 9.36
C MET A 24 -6.73 -8.90 10.78
N ASP A 25 -6.52 -7.98 11.67
CA ASP A 25 -6.25 -8.31 13.06
C ASP A 25 -6.89 -7.29 14.00
N TYR A 26 -6.92 -7.60 15.27
CA TYR A 26 -7.45 -6.71 16.30
C TYR A 26 -6.45 -6.59 17.43
N ALA A 27 -6.24 -5.37 17.88
CA ALA A 27 -5.39 -5.10 19.04
C ALA A 27 -6.02 -4.00 19.87
N GLY A 28 -6.30 -4.31 21.14
CA GLY A 28 -6.91 -3.33 22.05
C GLY A 28 -8.25 -2.79 21.59
N GLY A 29 -9.04 -3.62 20.89
CA GLY A 29 -10.32 -3.21 20.35
C GLY A 29 -10.23 -2.44 19.04
N VAL A 30 -9.04 -2.27 18.51
CA VAL A 30 -8.82 -1.57 17.23
C VAL A 30 -8.57 -2.59 16.15
N LYS A 31 -9.30 -2.43 15.03
CA LYS A 31 -9.14 -3.26 13.85
C LYS A 31 -8.04 -2.65 12.97
N PHE A 32 -7.10 -3.48 12.53
CA PHE A 32 -6.08 -3.04 11.58
C PHE A 32 -5.82 -4.13 10.54
N GLY A 33 -5.31 -3.71 9.41
CA GLY A 33 -4.96 -4.63 8.33
C GLY A 33 -3.48 -4.56 8.00
N ILE A 34 -2.92 -5.71 7.67
CA ILE A 34 -1.56 -5.82 7.15
C ILE A 34 -1.65 -6.43 5.77
N MET A 35 -0.97 -5.82 4.81
CA MET A 35 -1.03 -6.28 3.43
C MET A 35 0.38 -6.31 2.85
N LEU A 36 0.73 -7.43 2.24
CA LEU A 36 1.98 -7.58 1.49
C LEU A 36 1.65 -7.48 0.02
N THR A 37 2.22 -6.49 -0.64
CA THR A 37 1.98 -6.28 -2.06
C THR A 37 3.28 -6.10 -2.82
N GLU A 38 3.25 -6.45 -4.11
CA GLU A 38 4.25 -6.02 -5.07
C GLU A 38 3.70 -4.81 -5.80
N MET A 39 4.46 -3.72 -5.80
CA MET A 39 4.09 -2.51 -6.52
C MET A 39 5.02 -2.35 -7.71
N HIS A 40 4.44 -2.31 -8.90
CA HIS A 40 5.17 -2.20 -10.15
C HIS A 40 4.91 -0.85 -10.80
N GLY A 41 5.98 -0.19 -11.21
CA GLY A 41 5.93 1.11 -11.85
C GLY A 41 7.32 1.70 -11.91
N THR A 42 7.44 2.93 -12.40
CA THR A 42 8.72 3.62 -12.34
C THR A 42 9.08 3.93 -10.89
N GLN A 43 10.35 4.14 -10.62
CA GLN A 43 10.80 4.49 -9.28
C GLN A 43 10.11 5.76 -8.78
N GLN A 44 9.96 6.73 -9.65
CA GLN A 44 9.29 7.99 -9.31
C GLN A 44 7.83 7.76 -8.95
N ASP A 45 7.12 6.97 -9.74
CA ASP A 45 5.71 6.69 -9.49
C ASP A 45 5.49 5.87 -8.21
N THR A 46 6.33 4.87 -7.98
CA THR A 46 6.20 4.04 -6.77
C THR A 46 6.50 4.84 -5.53
N GLN A 47 7.51 5.70 -5.57
CA GLN A 47 7.82 6.56 -4.42
C GLN A 47 6.70 7.56 -4.13
N ALA A 48 6.11 8.14 -5.18
CA ALA A 48 4.98 9.06 -5.04
C ALA A 48 3.76 8.34 -4.45
N ALA A 49 3.49 7.12 -4.90
CA ALA A 49 2.38 6.33 -4.37
C ALA A 49 2.58 5.99 -2.89
N ILE A 50 3.79 5.62 -2.51
CA ILE A 50 4.12 5.32 -1.12
C ILE A 50 3.93 6.56 -0.25
N ALA A 51 4.41 7.71 -0.69
CA ALA A 51 4.26 8.97 0.06
C ALA A 51 2.78 9.32 0.23
N TRP A 52 1.99 9.13 -0.82
CA TRP A 52 0.55 9.39 -0.76
C TRP A 52 -0.14 8.48 0.26
N LEU A 53 0.23 7.19 0.28
CA LEU A 53 -0.31 6.25 1.26
C LEU A 53 0.04 6.67 2.69
N GLN A 54 1.27 7.11 2.91
CA GLN A 54 1.71 7.56 4.23
C GLN A 54 0.95 8.80 4.68
N GLU A 55 0.63 9.70 3.77
CA GLU A 55 -0.22 10.87 4.06
C GLU A 55 -1.63 10.47 4.49
N HIS A 56 -2.10 9.32 4.06
CA HIS A 56 -3.42 8.79 4.42
C HIS A 56 -3.34 7.83 5.61
N HIS A 57 -2.31 7.98 6.43
CA HIS A 57 -2.12 7.23 7.67
C HIS A 57 -1.91 5.72 7.46
N VAL A 58 -1.36 5.35 6.32
CA VAL A 58 -0.94 3.98 6.04
C VAL A 58 0.52 3.86 6.39
N LYS A 59 0.86 2.94 7.30
CA LYS A 59 2.26 2.66 7.60
C LYS A 59 2.81 1.78 6.49
N VAL A 60 3.85 2.25 5.81
CA VAL A 60 4.46 1.55 4.69
C VAL A 60 5.87 1.14 5.06
N GLU A 61 6.19 -0.14 4.85
CA GLU A 61 7.53 -0.66 5.03
C GLU A 61 7.97 -1.29 3.72
N VAL A 62 9.11 -0.83 3.20
CA VAL A 62 9.63 -1.33 1.93
C VAL A 62 10.62 -2.45 2.23
N LEU A 63 10.30 -3.66 1.77
CA LEU A 63 11.15 -4.83 1.96
C LEU A 63 12.19 -4.98 0.87
N GLY A 64 11.93 -4.40 -0.31
CA GLY A 64 12.84 -4.41 -1.43
C GLY A 64 12.18 -3.88 -2.68
N TYR A 65 12.98 -3.63 -3.70
CA TYR A 65 12.50 -3.21 -5.02
C TYR A 65 12.69 -4.33 -6.03
N VAL A 66 11.74 -4.42 -6.93
CA VAL A 66 11.75 -5.46 -7.96
C VAL A 66 12.10 -4.84 -9.32
#